data_d88f5869108a554603f7590923af0a62
#
_entry.id   d88f5869108a554603f7590923af0a62
#
_cell.length_a   1.000
_cell.length_b   1.000
_cell.length_c   1.000
_cell.angle_alpha   90.00
_cell.angle_beta   90.00
_cell.angle_gamma   90.00
#
_symmetry.space_group_name_H-M   'P 1'
#
loop_
_entity.id
_entity.type
_entity.pdbx_description
1 polymer ?
#
loop_
_entity_poly.entity_id
_entity_poly.type
_entity_poly.pdbx_seq_one_letter_code
_entity_poly.pdbx_strand_id
1 'polypeptide(L)'
;MTVIPVPPYVPAFKEMESTPARALTFVTNLRAVTVGVKDVQGWAQGIAAPGWEGDTQAAHDHATTRFAVRLDTVEAALDRAVTAADRFEARLLELTSSRGAIDAERRSVNSDAATLRADVEAAGDAATPAQIEALRTRGERLVARATEVTADIDAWVVRHDDAEADFIAALARVDTVAEGEVAADDPGRVDVAALTAALRRRRDDPEALNAWWASLTLAQRQALITEHPHLVGNAAGIPAESRDDANRAALYGDLDRLGQREQDGQLTAAEERVLENARHVRDGIDRFREDRDLDTGRELAHLLVYLPGAHGGDGAVALSFGDPDRADHVSVNVPGLTSEASSTAGNLDKTFALHQAAVDAGNGKVASIYWLDYDAPSGNPLNPFDPLGQLDFGGVAITAKADEGGERFGDFIDGLRASDEGERAHLTAIGHSYGSTTVGHALQDGLPVDDAILIGSPGQPEDTAAELTGADVWVGSKDHDPVTLLGSGERGGVGALGQDPAEDDFGGVRFETGDGSLRVEDLLANHTSYFEGESLDNMAHIVADRDGEVTTQPHRGDEGGEHLTLPELVTASSGASAGEVVWEHGGEWAWERGEDAVDIAGDVVEWLLENSRWGGILGR
;
A
#
# COMPACT_ATOMS: atom_id res chain seq x y z
N MET A 1 -50.40 -33.35 25.80
CA MET A 1 -50.54 -31.95 26.20
C MET A 1 -50.59 -31.10 24.94
N THR A 2 -51.65 -30.36 24.72
CA THR A 2 -51.74 -29.40 23.61
C THR A 2 -50.83 -28.20 23.95
N VAL A 3 -49.79 -27.95 23.15
CA VAL A 3 -48.89 -26.82 23.39
C VAL A 3 -49.56 -25.53 22.89
N ILE A 4 -49.76 -24.57 23.78
CA ILE A 4 -50.23 -23.22 23.43
C ILE A 4 -49.02 -22.40 23.01
N PRO A 5 -48.93 -21.91 21.74
CA PRO A 5 -47.81 -21.13 21.29
C PRO A 5 -47.84 -19.73 21.91
N VAL A 6 -46.73 -19.34 22.54
CA VAL A 6 -46.53 -17.98 23.04
C VAL A 6 -45.27 -17.41 22.38
N PRO A 7 -45.36 -16.26 21.73
CA PRO A 7 -44.20 -15.70 21.06
C PRO A 7 -43.10 -15.32 22.07
N PRO A 8 -41.82 -15.37 21.64
CA PRO A 8 -40.74 -14.77 22.41
C PRO A 8 -40.93 -13.25 22.53
N TYR A 9 -40.16 -12.65 23.42
CA TYR A 9 -40.11 -11.20 23.53
C TYR A 9 -39.48 -10.58 22.28
N VAL A 10 -40.18 -9.63 21.66
CA VAL A 10 -39.63 -8.88 20.51
C VAL A 10 -38.75 -7.74 21.05
N PRO A 11 -37.45 -7.75 20.76
CA PRO A 11 -36.51 -6.74 21.28
C PRO A 11 -36.82 -5.34 20.75
N ALA A 12 -36.34 -4.33 21.44
CA ALA A 12 -36.43 -2.95 20.99
C ALA A 12 -35.42 -2.73 19.81
N PHE A 13 -35.66 -1.67 19.06
CA PHE A 13 -34.71 -1.19 18.08
C PHE A 13 -33.33 -0.96 18.72
N LYS A 14 -32.27 -1.30 17.97
CA LYS A 14 -30.93 -0.86 18.30
C LYS A 14 -30.86 0.67 18.28
N GLU A 15 -30.07 1.26 19.16
CA GLU A 15 -29.74 2.69 19.00
C GLU A 15 -28.96 2.90 17.71
N MET A 16 -29.37 3.91 16.94
CA MET A 16 -28.72 4.30 15.71
C MET A 16 -28.00 5.63 15.95
N GLU A 17 -26.80 5.75 15.39
CA GLU A 17 -25.99 6.97 15.56
C GLU A 17 -26.52 8.11 14.71
N SER A 18 -26.97 7.82 13.49
CA SER A 18 -27.53 8.81 12.57
C SER A 18 -28.96 9.17 12.97
N THR A 19 -29.14 10.43 13.33
CA THR A 19 -30.43 11.01 13.72
C THR A 19 -30.73 12.27 12.89
N PRO A 20 -32.02 12.63 12.70
CA PRO A 20 -32.38 13.87 12.00
C PRO A 20 -31.68 15.11 12.59
N ALA A 21 -31.56 15.21 13.91
CA ALA A 21 -30.91 16.35 14.55
C ALA A 21 -29.42 16.45 14.25
N ARG A 22 -28.70 15.32 14.18
CA ARG A 22 -27.29 15.30 13.78
C ARG A 22 -27.13 15.64 12.30
N ALA A 23 -28.00 15.11 11.44
CA ALA A 23 -28.01 15.46 10.02
C ALA A 23 -28.27 16.95 9.80
N LEU A 24 -29.23 17.54 10.50
CA LEU A 24 -29.53 18.98 10.44
C LEU A 24 -28.32 19.81 10.90
N THR A 25 -27.63 19.39 11.97
CA THR A 25 -26.41 20.07 12.44
C THR A 25 -25.32 20.05 11.35
N PHE A 26 -25.14 18.89 10.71
CA PHE A 26 -24.18 18.76 9.61
C PHE A 26 -24.53 19.67 8.42
N VAL A 27 -25.78 19.67 7.97
CA VAL A 27 -26.29 20.58 6.91
C VAL A 27 -26.00 22.04 7.25
N THR A 28 -26.30 22.44 8.50
CA THR A 28 -26.10 23.83 8.95
C THR A 28 -24.62 24.22 8.90
N ASN A 29 -23.72 23.32 9.31
CA ASN A 29 -22.29 23.56 9.25
C ASN A 29 -21.78 23.65 7.79
N LEU A 30 -22.24 22.77 6.89
CA LEU A 30 -21.90 22.84 5.48
C LEU A 30 -22.33 24.18 4.85
N ARG A 31 -23.55 24.64 5.14
CA ARG A 31 -24.03 25.95 4.66
C ARG A 31 -23.17 27.12 5.16
N ALA A 32 -22.72 27.05 6.42
CA ALA A 32 -21.83 28.08 6.97
C ALA A 32 -20.46 28.09 6.23
N VAL A 33 -19.91 26.90 5.90
CA VAL A 33 -18.69 26.78 5.11
C VAL A 33 -18.90 27.34 3.69
N THR A 34 -20.03 27.05 3.03
CA THR A 34 -20.35 27.57 1.69
C THR A 34 -20.37 29.11 1.68
N VAL A 35 -20.95 29.73 2.71
CA VAL A 35 -20.91 31.20 2.87
C VAL A 35 -19.47 31.71 3.00
N GLY A 36 -18.66 31.07 3.83
CA GLY A 36 -17.24 31.44 3.98
C GLY A 36 -16.43 31.34 2.69
N VAL A 37 -16.70 30.30 1.87
CA VAL A 37 -16.05 30.16 0.55
C VAL A 37 -16.45 31.30 -0.39
N LYS A 38 -17.73 31.69 -0.42
CA LYS A 38 -18.22 32.83 -1.21
C LYS A 38 -17.57 34.16 -0.78
N ASP A 39 -17.39 34.35 0.52
CA ASP A 39 -16.73 35.55 1.04
C ASP A 39 -15.25 35.62 0.60
N VAL A 40 -14.52 34.48 0.66
CA VAL A 40 -13.13 34.40 0.18
C VAL A 40 -13.04 34.60 -1.33
N GLN A 41 -13.99 34.09 -2.10
CA GLN A 41 -14.08 34.28 -3.55
C GLN A 41 -14.29 35.76 -3.91
N GLY A 42 -15.20 36.45 -3.23
CA GLY A 42 -15.43 37.87 -3.39
C GLY A 42 -14.17 38.70 -3.05
N TRP A 43 -13.47 38.32 -2.00
CA TRP A 43 -12.19 38.95 -1.65
C TRP A 43 -11.12 38.70 -2.73
N ALA A 44 -10.96 37.47 -3.22
CA ALA A 44 -9.98 37.11 -4.24
C ALA A 44 -10.19 37.86 -5.57
N GLN A 45 -11.44 38.09 -5.97
CA GLN A 45 -11.78 38.88 -7.16
C GLN A 45 -11.46 40.35 -7.01
N GLY A 46 -11.37 40.86 -5.78
CA GLY A 46 -11.03 42.23 -5.45
C GLY A 46 -9.52 42.51 -5.28
N ILE A 47 -8.67 41.47 -5.34
CA ILE A 47 -7.22 41.67 -5.19
C ILE A 47 -6.66 42.32 -6.46
N ALA A 48 -6.20 43.57 -6.32
CA ALA A 48 -5.44 44.27 -7.35
C ALA A 48 -3.97 44.35 -6.92
N ALA A 49 -3.05 44.20 -7.86
CA ALA A 49 -1.61 44.42 -7.67
C ALA A 49 -1.16 45.73 -8.35
N PRO A 50 -1.54 46.90 -7.81
CA PRO A 50 -1.21 48.17 -8.43
C PRO A 50 0.31 48.38 -8.42
N GLY A 51 0.88 48.66 -9.58
CA GLY A 51 2.31 48.91 -9.73
C GLY A 51 3.15 47.69 -10.14
N TRP A 52 2.53 46.54 -10.38
CA TRP A 52 3.18 45.40 -11.03
C TRP A 52 3.04 45.52 -12.53
N GLU A 53 4.06 45.15 -13.29
CA GLU A 53 4.08 45.21 -14.76
C GLU A 53 4.80 43.98 -15.33
N GLY A 54 4.46 43.60 -16.57
CA GLY A 54 5.12 42.52 -17.31
C GLY A 54 4.85 41.11 -16.74
N ASP A 55 5.87 40.25 -16.73
CA ASP A 55 5.75 38.83 -16.35
C ASP A 55 5.25 38.64 -14.91
N THR A 56 5.57 39.55 -14.00
CA THR A 56 5.14 39.50 -12.59
C THR A 56 3.64 39.76 -12.46
N GLN A 57 3.09 40.72 -13.25
CA GLN A 57 1.66 40.96 -13.30
C GLN A 57 0.94 39.76 -13.93
N ALA A 58 1.45 39.22 -15.04
CA ALA A 58 0.88 38.06 -15.70
C ALA A 58 0.85 36.83 -14.76
N ALA A 59 1.90 36.61 -13.98
CA ALA A 59 1.95 35.54 -12.99
C ALA A 59 0.93 35.72 -11.85
N HIS A 60 0.77 36.96 -11.36
CA HIS A 60 -0.24 37.30 -10.36
C HIS A 60 -1.67 37.08 -10.89
N ASP A 61 -1.97 37.60 -12.11
CA ASP A 61 -3.30 37.46 -12.71
C ASP A 61 -3.64 35.99 -12.99
N HIS A 62 -2.63 35.22 -13.40
CA HIS A 62 -2.79 33.79 -13.60
C HIS A 62 -3.00 33.02 -12.26
N ALA A 63 -2.33 33.43 -11.19
CA ALA A 63 -2.50 32.82 -9.87
C ALA A 63 -3.88 33.14 -9.27
N THR A 64 -4.32 34.40 -9.34
CA THR A 64 -5.65 34.84 -8.87
C THR A 64 -6.78 34.21 -9.65
N THR A 65 -6.64 34.07 -10.98
CA THR A 65 -7.63 33.39 -11.84
C THR A 65 -7.73 31.91 -11.46
N ARG A 66 -6.60 31.23 -11.29
CA ARG A 66 -6.62 29.80 -10.86
C ARG A 66 -7.22 29.64 -9.47
N PHE A 67 -6.93 30.54 -8.55
CA PHE A 67 -7.52 30.53 -7.22
C PHE A 67 -9.04 30.73 -7.25
N ALA A 68 -9.53 31.69 -8.06
CA ALA A 68 -10.96 31.92 -8.23
C ALA A 68 -11.67 30.69 -8.83
N VAL A 69 -11.08 30.06 -9.85
CA VAL A 69 -11.61 28.81 -10.45
C VAL A 69 -11.68 27.67 -9.42
N ARG A 70 -10.66 27.53 -8.57
CA ARG A 70 -10.69 26.52 -7.49
C ARG A 70 -11.78 26.80 -6.46
N LEU A 71 -12.04 28.06 -6.12
CA LEU A 71 -13.13 28.42 -5.22
C LEU A 71 -14.51 28.14 -5.80
N ASP A 72 -14.73 28.39 -7.10
CA ASP A 72 -15.96 28.03 -7.80
C ASP A 72 -16.22 26.51 -7.74
N THR A 73 -15.16 25.74 -7.86
CA THR A 73 -15.17 24.28 -7.74
C THR A 73 -15.58 23.82 -6.34
N VAL A 74 -14.97 24.41 -5.31
CA VAL A 74 -15.30 24.11 -3.91
C VAL A 74 -16.75 24.48 -3.59
N GLU A 75 -17.23 25.63 -4.08
CA GLU A 75 -18.63 26.04 -3.93
C GLU A 75 -19.58 25.01 -4.54
N ALA A 76 -19.31 24.55 -5.77
CA ALA A 76 -20.13 23.54 -6.44
C ALA A 76 -20.16 22.19 -5.70
N ALA A 77 -19.02 21.77 -5.15
CA ALA A 77 -18.92 20.57 -4.31
C ALA A 77 -19.74 20.70 -3.03
N LEU A 78 -19.61 21.82 -2.34
CA LEU A 78 -20.36 22.11 -1.11
C LEU A 78 -21.88 22.17 -1.37
N ASP A 79 -22.34 22.76 -2.45
CA ASP A 79 -23.77 22.81 -2.82
C ASP A 79 -24.36 21.41 -3.05
N ARG A 80 -23.57 20.48 -3.63
CA ARG A 80 -23.98 19.08 -3.77
C ARG A 80 -23.97 18.36 -2.44
N ALA A 81 -22.96 18.58 -1.61
CA ALA A 81 -22.90 18.01 -0.26
C ALA A 81 -24.08 18.48 0.60
N VAL A 82 -24.43 19.77 0.56
CA VAL A 82 -25.64 20.32 1.21
C VAL A 82 -26.90 19.63 0.71
N THR A 83 -27.05 19.48 -0.63
CA THR A 83 -28.21 18.80 -1.22
C THR A 83 -28.30 17.34 -0.80
N ALA A 84 -27.17 16.62 -0.73
CA ALA A 84 -27.14 15.24 -0.25
C ALA A 84 -27.52 15.13 1.23
N ALA A 85 -27.02 16.04 2.05
CA ALA A 85 -27.31 16.09 3.47
C ALA A 85 -28.78 16.47 3.77
N ASP A 86 -29.37 17.39 3.03
CA ASP A 86 -30.80 17.72 3.11
C ASP A 86 -31.69 16.50 2.78
N ARG A 87 -31.33 15.75 1.74
CA ARG A 87 -32.04 14.50 1.38
C ARG A 87 -31.90 13.44 2.45
N PHE A 88 -30.72 13.30 3.02
CA PHE A 88 -30.47 12.37 4.11
C PHE A 88 -31.28 12.72 5.37
N GLU A 89 -31.28 14.00 5.78
CA GLU A 89 -32.12 14.48 6.87
C GLU A 89 -33.61 14.16 6.66
N ALA A 90 -34.15 14.49 5.47
CA ALA A 90 -35.54 14.19 5.12
C ALA A 90 -35.84 12.69 5.23
N ARG A 91 -34.93 11.85 4.75
CA ARG A 91 -35.05 10.39 4.84
C ARG A 91 -35.04 9.87 6.26
N LEU A 92 -34.18 10.43 7.13
CA LEU A 92 -34.15 10.09 8.56
C LEU A 92 -35.44 10.54 9.28
N LEU A 93 -36.06 11.66 8.90
CA LEU A 93 -37.36 12.09 9.44
C LEU A 93 -38.47 11.09 9.10
N GLU A 94 -38.56 10.61 7.86
CA GLU A 94 -39.51 9.57 7.44
C GLU A 94 -39.28 8.26 8.24
N LEU A 95 -38.02 7.83 8.37
CA LEU A 95 -37.65 6.64 9.13
C LEU A 95 -37.97 6.77 10.61
N THR A 96 -37.78 7.95 11.21
CA THR A 96 -38.13 8.21 12.61
C THR A 96 -39.64 8.09 12.83
N SER A 97 -40.44 8.60 11.89
CA SER A 97 -41.90 8.47 11.95
C SER A 97 -42.36 7.01 11.85
N SER A 98 -41.84 6.24 10.88
CA SER A 98 -42.19 4.82 10.73
C SER A 98 -41.73 3.96 11.93
N ARG A 99 -40.55 4.26 12.49
CA ARG A 99 -40.05 3.62 13.73
C ARG A 99 -41.04 3.74 14.89
N GLY A 100 -41.63 4.92 15.05
CA GLY A 100 -42.61 5.17 16.13
C GLY A 100 -43.82 4.22 16.04
N ALA A 101 -44.34 4.00 14.83
CA ALA A 101 -45.47 3.08 14.60
C ALA A 101 -45.10 1.61 14.90
N ILE A 102 -43.95 1.16 14.36
CA ILE A 102 -43.45 -0.22 14.58
C ILE A 102 -43.18 -0.47 16.08
N ASP A 103 -42.59 0.49 16.79
CA ASP A 103 -42.30 0.34 18.22
C ASP A 103 -43.58 0.32 19.08
N ALA A 104 -44.63 1.02 18.67
CA ALA A 104 -45.94 0.94 19.32
C ALA A 104 -46.54 -0.47 19.18
N GLU A 105 -46.51 -1.05 17.97
CA GLU A 105 -46.99 -2.40 17.72
C GLU A 105 -46.13 -3.45 18.46
N ARG A 106 -44.81 -3.30 18.48
CA ARG A 106 -43.88 -4.14 19.27
C ARG A 106 -44.26 -4.17 20.75
N ARG A 107 -44.57 -3.00 21.35
CA ARG A 107 -44.98 -2.90 22.75
C ARG A 107 -46.33 -3.57 22.97
N SER A 108 -47.27 -3.41 22.05
CA SER A 108 -48.56 -4.07 22.08
C SER A 108 -48.40 -5.60 22.07
N VAL A 109 -47.64 -6.13 21.13
CA VAL A 109 -47.36 -7.58 21.01
C VAL A 109 -46.72 -8.13 22.28
N ASN A 110 -45.71 -7.46 22.84
CA ASN A 110 -45.04 -7.90 24.08
C ASN A 110 -45.99 -7.87 25.28
N SER A 111 -46.88 -6.87 25.38
CA SER A 111 -47.93 -6.79 26.42
C SER A 111 -48.95 -7.92 26.31
N ASP A 112 -49.45 -8.17 25.07
CA ASP A 112 -50.40 -9.25 24.81
C ASP A 112 -49.79 -10.63 25.07
N ALA A 113 -48.47 -10.81 24.76
CA ALA A 113 -47.73 -12.03 25.06
C ALA A 113 -47.59 -12.27 26.57
N ALA A 114 -47.35 -11.22 27.34
CA ALA A 114 -47.30 -11.30 28.80
C ALA A 114 -48.68 -11.68 29.37
N THR A 115 -49.74 -11.08 28.86
CA THR A 115 -51.14 -11.41 29.25
C THR A 115 -51.49 -12.86 28.90
N LEU A 116 -51.14 -13.31 27.68
CA LEU A 116 -51.39 -14.70 27.27
C LEU A 116 -50.63 -15.71 28.15
N ARG A 117 -49.39 -15.41 28.57
CA ARG A 117 -48.64 -16.26 29.53
C ARG A 117 -49.35 -16.39 30.84
N ALA A 118 -49.84 -15.27 31.40
CA ALA A 118 -50.60 -15.26 32.65
C ALA A 118 -51.92 -16.04 32.53
N ASP A 119 -52.64 -15.88 31.42
CA ASP A 119 -53.91 -16.62 31.18
C ASP A 119 -53.66 -18.13 31.02
N VAL A 120 -52.60 -18.54 30.37
CA VAL A 120 -52.19 -19.96 30.23
C VAL A 120 -51.82 -20.54 31.60
N GLU A 121 -51.11 -19.80 32.43
CA GLU A 121 -50.74 -20.21 33.78
C GLU A 121 -51.97 -20.32 34.69
N ALA A 122 -52.88 -19.35 34.61
CA ALA A 122 -54.11 -19.34 35.38
C ALA A 122 -55.09 -20.47 35.01
N ALA A 123 -55.13 -20.88 33.74
CA ALA A 123 -55.96 -21.97 33.25
C ALA A 123 -55.53 -23.35 33.81
N GLY A 124 -54.20 -23.54 33.99
CA GLY A 124 -53.63 -24.75 34.59
C GLY A 124 -54.11 -26.07 33.99
N ASP A 125 -53.97 -27.17 34.75
CA ASP A 125 -54.34 -28.51 34.34
C ASP A 125 -55.85 -28.75 34.27
N ALA A 126 -56.65 -27.83 34.84
CA ALA A 126 -58.11 -27.92 34.90
C ALA A 126 -58.84 -27.26 33.71
N ALA A 127 -58.08 -26.71 32.76
CA ALA A 127 -58.62 -26.03 31.57
C ALA A 127 -59.51 -26.94 30.71
N THR A 128 -60.68 -26.44 30.32
CA THR A 128 -61.57 -27.15 29.40
C THR A 128 -61.00 -27.16 27.96
N PRO A 129 -61.35 -28.14 27.13
CA PRO A 129 -60.89 -28.19 25.73
C PRO A 129 -61.20 -26.91 24.94
N ALA A 130 -62.35 -26.27 25.21
CA ALA A 130 -62.73 -25.02 24.56
C ALA A 130 -61.82 -23.82 25.00
N GLN A 131 -61.42 -23.78 26.27
CA GLN A 131 -60.47 -22.77 26.76
C GLN A 131 -59.08 -22.97 26.18
N ILE A 132 -58.62 -24.23 26.10
CA ILE A 132 -57.33 -24.55 25.47
C ILE A 132 -57.31 -24.13 24.01
N GLU A 133 -58.40 -24.41 23.27
CA GLU A 133 -58.48 -24.03 21.85
C GLU A 133 -58.55 -22.51 21.66
N ALA A 134 -59.24 -21.79 22.50
CA ALA A 134 -59.27 -20.32 22.48
C ALA A 134 -57.90 -19.70 22.75
N LEU A 135 -57.17 -20.23 23.75
CA LEU A 135 -55.81 -19.78 24.07
C LEU A 135 -54.83 -20.13 22.95
N ARG A 136 -54.97 -21.31 22.32
CA ARG A 136 -54.15 -21.73 21.17
C ARG A 136 -54.35 -20.80 19.96
N THR A 137 -55.60 -20.53 19.59
CA THR A 137 -55.93 -19.61 18.50
C THR A 137 -55.40 -18.20 18.74
N ARG A 138 -55.50 -17.71 19.99
CA ARG A 138 -54.96 -16.40 20.39
C ARG A 138 -53.42 -16.41 20.28
N GLY A 139 -52.77 -17.48 20.73
CA GLY A 139 -51.33 -17.65 20.67
C GLY A 139 -50.81 -17.69 19.23
N GLU A 140 -51.48 -18.43 18.36
CA GLU A 140 -51.10 -18.48 16.91
C GLU A 140 -51.19 -17.12 16.25
N ARG A 141 -52.23 -16.34 16.50
CA ARG A 141 -52.35 -14.96 15.99
C ARG A 141 -51.24 -14.06 16.53
N LEU A 142 -50.91 -14.23 17.80
CA LEU A 142 -49.90 -13.41 18.44
C LEU A 142 -48.48 -13.74 17.95
N VAL A 143 -48.19 -15.02 17.68
CA VAL A 143 -46.94 -15.46 17.04
C VAL A 143 -46.81 -14.86 15.62
N ALA A 144 -47.92 -14.85 14.85
CA ALA A 144 -47.89 -14.24 13.51
C ALA A 144 -47.58 -12.73 13.59
N ARG A 145 -48.26 -11.99 14.50
CA ARG A 145 -48.01 -10.55 14.74
C ARG A 145 -46.54 -10.30 15.20
N ALA A 146 -46.02 -11.14 16.11
CA ALA A 146 -44.65 -11.02 16.58
C ALA A 146 -43.63 -11.22 15.44
N THR A 147 -43.90 -12.16 14.56
CA THR A 147 -43.08 -12.43 13.38
C THR A 147 -43.11 -11.23 12.42
N GLU A 148 -44.31 -10.67 12.17
CA GLU A 148 -44.47 -9.49 11.31
C GLU A 148 -43.72 -8.28 11.86
N VAL A 149 -43.89 -7.98 13.14
CA VAL A 149 -43.18 -6.85 13.78
C VAL A 149 -41.67 -7.04 13.79
N THR A 150 -41.18 -8.28 13.93
CA THR A 150 -39.75 -8.56 13.83
C THR A 150 -39.24 -8.29 12.40
N ALA A 151 -39.98 -8.75 11.40
CA ALA A 151 -39.64 -8.48 9.99
C ALA A 151 -39.68 -6.97 9.65
N ASP A 152 -40.65 -6.23 10.25
CA ASP A 152 -40.75 -4.77 10.07
C ASP A 152 -39.54 -4.04 10.70
N ILE A 153 -39.08 -4.50 11.88
CA ILE A 153 -37.86 -3.97 12.52
C ILE A 153 -36.66 -4.20 11.64
N ASP A 154 -36.45 -5.44 11.15
CA ASP A 154 -35.34 -5.81 10.28
C ASP A 154 -35.36 -4.99 8.98
N ALA A 155 -36.53 -4.89 8.34
CA ALA A 155 -36.69 -4.08 7.13
C ALA A 155 -36.48 -2.58 7.38
N TRP A 156 -36.80 -2.09 8.57
CA TRP A 156 -36.49 -0.71 8.95
C TRP A 156 -34.98 -0.49 9.10
N VAL A 157 -34.27 -1.41 9.76
CA VAL A 157 -32.80 -1.34 9.91
C VAL A 157 -32.13 -1.29 8.53
N VAL A 158 -32.50 -2.19 7.62
CA VAL A 158 -31.96 -2.19 6.25
C VAL A 158 -32.18 -0.84 5.56
N ARG A 159 -33.39 -0.26 5.65
CA ARG A 159 -33.67 1.06 5.05
C ARG A 159 -32.86 2.20 5.67
N HIS A 160 -32.53 2.08 6.95
CA HIS A 160 -31.69 3.05 7.63
C HIS A 160 -30.24 2.94 7.16
N ASP A 161 -29.69 1.72 7.11
CA ASP A 161 -28.34 1.43 6.62
C ASP A 161 -28.19 1.85 5.14
N ASP A 162 -29.20 1.55 4.30
CA ASP A 162 -29.23 2.01 2.91
C ASP A 162 -29.20 3.54 2.81
N ALA A 163 -29.93 4.26 3.68
CA ALA A 163 -29.93 5.72 3.68
C ALA A 163 -28.55 6.30 4.08
N GLU A 164 -27.87 5.67 5.03
CA GLU A 164 -26.48 6.02 5.41
C GLU A 164 -25.51 5.75 4.24
N ALA A 165 -25.58 4.56 3.66
CA ALA A 165 -24.73 4.20 2.52
C ALA A 165 -24.93 5.13 1.31
N ASP A 166 -26.17 5.46 0.97
CA ASP A 166 -26.51 6.41 -0.09
C ASP A 166 -25.94 7.81 0.19
N PHE A 167 -25.97 8.24 1.46
CA PHE A 167 -25.43 9.52 1.87
C PHE A 167 -23.91 9.53 1.80
N ILE A 168 -23.22 8.51 2.31
CA ILE A 168 -21.77 8.35 2.22
C ILE A 168 -21.34 8.33 0.75
N ALA A 169 -22.01 7.53 -0.09
CA ALA A 169 -21.71 7.48 -1.51
C ALA A 169 -21.96 8.82 -2.25
N ALA A 170 -22.90 9.63 -1.76
CA ALA A 170 -23.12 10.96 -2.32
C ALA A 170 -22.04 11.96 -1.90
N LEU A 171 -21.52 11.86 -0.67
CA LEU A 171 -20.41 12.68 -0.20
C LEU A 171 -19.11 12.28 -0.89
N ALA A 172 -18.85 10.99 -1.04
CA ALA A 172 -17.68 10.48 -1.77
C ALA A 172 -17.60 10.89 -3.24
N ARG A 173 -18.63 11.52 -3.78
CA ARG A 173 -18.63 12.14 -5.13
C ARG A 173 -18.36 13.64 -5.12
N VAL A 174 -18.06 14.20 -3.97
CA VAL A 174 -17.87 15.64 -3.77
C VAL A 174 -16.86 15.93 -2.65
N ASP A 175 -16.10 14.95 -2.20
CA ASP A 175 -15.14 15.10 -1.11
C ASP A 175 -13.81 15.69 -1.57
N THR A 176 -13.56 15.76 -2.89
CA THR A 176 -12.40 16.41 -3.48
C THR A 176 -12.75 17.66 -4.26
N VAL A 177 -11.82 18.62 -4.32
CA VAL A 177 -11.89 19.78 -5.23
C VAL A 177 -12.12 19.29 -6.67
N ALA A 178 -11.50 18.17 -6.96
CA ALA A 178 -11.60 17.49 -8.23
C ALA A 178 -13.05 17.11 -8.59
N GLU A 179 -13.83 16.53 -7.76
CA GLU A 179 -15.24 16.16 -8.04
C GLU A 179 -16.19 17.36 -8.11
N GLY A 180 -15.81 18.46 -7.49
CA GLY A 180 -16.52 19.74 -7.63
C GLY A 180 -16.42 20.31 -9.05
N GLU A 181 -15.29 20.14 -9.76
CA GLU A 181 -15.12 20.60 -11.14
C GLU A 181 -16.00 19.79 -12.12
N VAL A 182 -16.20 18.46 -11.92
CA VAL A 182 -17.17 17.65 -12.69
C VAL A 182 -18.59 18.20 -12.58
N ALA A 183 -18.87 19.00 -11.54
CA ALA A 183 -20.14 19.67 -11.38
C ALA A 183 -20.28 20.90 -12.28
N ALA A 184 -19.19 21.54 -12.64
CA ALA A 184 -19.14 22.80 -13.35
C ALA A 184 -18.95 22.64 -14.88
N ASP A 185 -18.33 21.54 -15.32
CA ASP A 185 -18.05 21.29 -16.74
C ASP A 185 -18.98 20.23 -17.34
N ASP A 186 -19.47 20.50 -18.58
CA ASP A 186 -20.26 19.53 -19.36
C ASP A 186 -19.33 18.43 -19.92
N PRO A 187 -19.40 17.16 -19.41
CA PRO A 187 -18.53 16.08 -19.87
C PRO A 187 -18.66 15.78 -21.37
N GLY A 188 -19.75 16.21 -22.02
CA GLY A 188 -19.95 16.03 -23.47
C GLY A 188 -19.01 16.86 -24.36
N ARG A 189 -18.16 17.73 -23.79
CA ARG A 189 -17.23 18.60 -24.53
C ARG A 189 -15.76 18.23 -24.37
N VAL A 190 -15.41 17.14 -23.61
CA VAL A 190 -14.01 16.75 -23.40
C VAL A 190 -13.50 15.94 -24.60
N ASP A 191 -12.50 16.45 -25.30
CA ASP A 191 -11.77 15.72 -26.34
C ASP A 191 -10.71 14.80 -25.72
N VAL A 192 -11.14 13.62 -25.28
CA VAL A 192 -10.26 12.62 -24.64
C VAL A 192 -9.12 12.18 -25.56
N ALA A 193 -9.34 12.11 -26.87
CA ALA A 193 -8.31 11.70 -27.81
C ALA A 193 -7.17 12.72 -27.87
N ALA A 194 -7.49 14.02 -27.91
CA ALA A 194 -6.51 15.10 -27.87
C ALA A 194 -5.75 15.10 -26.53
N LEU A 195 -6.44 14.91 -25.40
CA LEU A 195 -5.84 14.83 -24.06
C LEU A 195 -4.90 13.62 -23.94
N THR A 196 -5.32 12.44 -24.42
CA THR A 196 -4.50 11.23 -24.42
C THR A 196 -3.22 11.42 -25.24
N ALA A 197 -3.33 12.05 -26.41
CA ALA A 197 -2.15 12.39 -27.23
C ALA A 197 -1.22 13.39 -26.52
N ALA A 198 -1.79 14.35 -25.77
CA ALA A 198 -1.03 15.32 -24.98
C ALA A 198 -0.30 14.69 -23.80
N LEU A 199 -0.93 13.74 -23.09
CA LEU A 199 -0.32 12.95 -22.02
C LEU A 199 0.86 12.15 -22.57
N ARG A 200 0.64 11.35 -23.63
CA ARG A 200 1.68 10.51 -24.24
C ARG A 200 2.92 11.27 -24.69
N ARG A 201 2.76 12.53 -25.14
CA ARG A 201 3.92 13.36 -25.52
C ARG A 201 4.75 13.85 -24.33
N ARG A 202 4.24 13.80 -23.12
CA ARG A 202 4.87 14.32 -21.90
C ARG A 202 5.29 13.23 -20.94
N ARG A 203 4.99 11.97 -21.26
CA ARG A 203 5.20 10.85 -20.31
C ARG A 203 6.67 10.68 -19.89
N ASP A 204 7.61 11.10 -20.75
CA ASP A 204 9.04 10.98 -20.50
C ASP A 204 9.64 12.28 -19.90
N ASP A 205 8.77 13.21 -19.44
CA ASP A 205 9.13 14.45 -18.76
C ASP A 205 8.13 14.69 -17.61
N PRO A 206 8.44 14.15 -16.41
CA PRO A 206 7.55 14.20 -15.26
C PRO A 206 7.15 15.62 -14.84
N GLU A 207 8.08 16.59 -14.90
CA GLU A 207 7.78 17.99 -14.55
C GLU A 207 6.80 18.63 -15.54
N ALA A 208 7.06 18.45 -16.86
CA ALA A 208 6.15 18.96 -17.89
C ALA A 208 4.78 18.25 -17.84
N LEU A 209 4.75 16.97 -17.46
CA LEU A 209 3.52 16.21 -17.26
C LEU A 209 2.74 16.71 -16.05
N ASN A 210 3.40 16.94 -14.91
CA ASN A 210 2.78 17.48 -13.71
C ASN A 210 2.18 18.86 -13.97
N ALA A 211 2.94 19.79 -14.56
CA ALA A 211 2.49 21.12 -14.89
C ALA A 211 1.28 21.10 -15.85
N TRP A 212 1.30 20.21 -16.84
CA TRP A 212 0.18 20.03 -17.75
C TRP A 212 -1.05 19.43 -17.04
N TRP A 213 -0.87 18.39 -16.21
CA TRP A 213 -1.94 17.78 -15.42
C TRP A 213 -2.61 18.79 -14.51
N ALA A 214 -1.81 19.63 -13.85
CA ALA A 214 -2.32 20.73 -13.02
C ALA A 214 -3.15 21.75 -13.79
N SER A 215 -2.91 21.93 -15.11
CA SER A 215 -3.67 22.84 -15.97
C SER A 215 -5.01 22.28 -16.45
N LEU A 216 -5.24 20.97 -16.30
CA LEU A 216 -6.49 20.33 -16.75
C LEU A 216 -7.63 20.62 -15.79
N THR A 217 -8.84 20.78 -16.35
CA THR A 217 -10.07 20.78 -15.56
C THR A 217 -10.30 19.38 -14.96
N LEU A 218 -11.13 19.30 -13.96
CA LEU A 218 -11.48 18.02 -13.38
C LEU A 218 -12.17 17.08 -14.37
N ALA A 219 -13.13 17.60 -15.14
CA ALA A 219 -13.81 16.80 -16.16
C ALA A 219 -12.81 16.16 -17.14
N GLN A 220 -11.74 16.90 -17.49
CA GLN A 220 -10.65 16.40 -18.34
C GLN A 220 -9.83 15.31 -17.65
N ARG A 221 -9.47 15.51 -16.37
CA ARG A 221 -8.74 14.50 -15.57
C ARG A 221 -9.59 13.25 -15.37
N GLN A 222 -10.86 13.42 -14.98
CA GLN A 222 -11.78 12.30 -14.78
C GLN A 222 -12.04 11.51 -16.06
N ALA A 223 -12.16 12.19 -17.21
CA ALA A 223 -12.31 11.55 -18.51
C ALA A 223 -11.08 10.70 -18.87
N LEU A 224 -9.86 11.20 -18.61
CA LEU A 224 -8.61 10.44 -18.81
C LEU A 224 -8.53 9.23 -17.87
N ILE A 225 -8.85 9.40 -16.59
CA ILE A 225 -8.87 8.30 -15.59
C ILE A 225 -9.86 7.22 -16.02
N THR A 226 -11.05 7.60 -16.48
CA THR A 226 -12.10 6.65 -16.87
C THR A 226 -11.76 5.90 -18.16
N GLU A 227 -11.29 6.61 -19.19
CA GLU A 227 -11.08 6.02 -20.51
C GLU A 227 -9.71 5.36 -20.66
N HIS A 228 -8.70 5.83 -19.89
CA HIS A 228 -7.31 5.37 -19.99
C HIS A 228 -6.65 5.17 -18.62
N PRO A 229 -7.25 4.37 -17.70
CA PRO A 229 -6.77 4.25 -16.32
C PRO A 229 -5.33 3.76 -16.24
N HIS A 230 -4.93 2.74 -17.00
CA HIS A 230 -3.55 2.26 -17.01
C HIS A 230 -2.53 3.31 -17.49
N LEU A 231 -2.94 4.21 -18.38
CA LEU A 231 -2.04 5.24 -18.89
C LEU A 231 -1.83 6.35 -17.86
N VAL A 232 -2.89 6.72 -17.13
CA VAL A 232 -2.84 7.76 -16.09
C VAL A 232 -2.14 7.23 -14.84
N GLY A 233 -2.56 6.07 -14.36
CA GLY A 233 -2.08 5.50 -13.10
C GLY A 233 -0.58 5.18 -13.06
N ASN A 234 0.00 4.90 -14.25
CA ASN A 234 1.41 4.54 -14.38
C ASN A 234 2.26 5.66 -15.02
N ALA A 235 1.79 6.91 -14.99
CA ALA A 235 2.53 8.04 -15.53
C ALA A 235 3.24 8.82 -14.42
N ALA A 236 4.57 8.80 -14.43
CA ALA A 236 5.42 9.51 -13.48
C ALA A 236 5.18 11.03 -13.56
N GLY A 237 5.02 11.70 -12.42
CA GLY A 237 4.70 13.13 -12.32
C GLY A 237 3.21 13.45 -12.25
N ILE A 238 2.29 12.50 -12.46
CA ILE A 238 0.88 12.68 -12.08
C ILE A 238 0.76 12.51 -10.57
N PRO A 239 0.01 13.40 -9.85
CA PRO A 239 -0.16 13.31 -8.42
C PRO A 239 -0.66 11.94 -7.93
N ALA A 240 -0.17 11.51 -6.77
CA ALA A 240 -0.41 10.21 -6.17
C ALA A 240 -1.90 9.86 -6.06
N GLU A 241 -2.74 10.81 -5.64
CA GLU A 241 -4.19 10.64 -5.55
C GLU A 241 -4.82 10.29 -6.92
N SER A 242 -4.41 10.99 -7.99
CA SER A 242 -4.92 10.72 -9.34
C SER A 242 -4.41 9.39 -9.91
N ARG A 243 -3.19 8.99 -9.55
CA ARG A 243 -2.62 7.68 -9.90
C ARG A 243 -3.36 6.56 -9.17
N ASP A 244 -3.65 6.73 -7.88
CA ASP A 244 -4.43 5.77 -7.09
C ASP A 244 -5.83 5.55 -7.68
N ASP A 245 -6.57 6.63 -7.93
CA ASP A 245 -7.89 6.57 -8.56
C ASP A 245 -7.87 5.80 -9.89
N ALA A 246 -6.88 6.08 -10.73
CA ALA A 246 -6.72 5.44 -12.02
C ALA A 246 -6.31 3.96 -11.89
N ASN A 247 -5.32 3.66 -11.06
CA ASN A 247 -4.83 2.29 -10.87
C ASN A 247 -5.87 1.40 -10.19
N ARG A 248 -6.66 1.92 -9.24
CA ARG A 248 -7.80 1.19 -8.68
C ARG A 248 -8.88 0.94 -9.72
N ALA A 249 -9.19 1.92 -10.58
CA ALA A 249 -10.12 1.71 -11.69
C ALA A 249 -9.63 0.63 -12.67
N ALA A 250 -8.33 0.61 -12.97
CA ALA A 250 -7.70 -0.42 -13.79
C ALA A 250 -7.76 -1.80 -13.13
N LEU A 251 -7.39 -1.90 -11.85
CA LEU A 251 -7.40 -3.12 -11.05
C LEU A 251 -8.81 -3.76 -11.02
N TYR A 252 -9.82 -2.98 -10.63
CA TYR A 252 -11.19 -3.50 -10.55
C TYR A 252 -11.77 -3.82 -11.94
N GLY A 253 -11.42 -3.02 -12.96
CA GLY A 253 -11.78 -3.31 -14.35
C GLY A 253 -11.17 -4.62 -14.87
N ASP A 254 -9.92 -4.92 -14.53
CA ASP A 254 -9.26 -6.18 -14.88
C ASP A 254 -9.88 -7.37 -14.13
N LEU A 255 -10.14 -7.22 -12.83
CA LEU A 255 -10.79 -8.25 -12.03
C LEU A 255 -12.17 -8.62 -12.58
N ASP A 256 -13.00 -7.65 -12.95
CA ASP A 256 -14.33 -7.87 -13.51
C ASP A 256 -14.23 -8.50 -14.89
N ARG A 257 -13.44 -7.92 -15.78
CA ARG A 257 -13.31 -8.37 -17.18
C ARG A 257 -12.72 -9.78 -17.27
N LEU A 258 -11.61 -10.04 -16.56
CA LEU A 258 -10.93 -11.33 -16.60
C LEU A 258 -11.66 -12.37 -15.76
N GLY A 259 -12.27 -11.99 -14.64
CA GLY A 259 -13.10 -12.88 -13.83
C GLY A 259 -14.32 -13.40 -14.60
N GLN A 260 -14.94 -12.57 -15.46
CA GLN A 260 -16.00 -13.04 -16.36
C GLN A 260 -15.47 -14.03 -17.39
N ARG A 261 -14.31 -13.75 -18.01
CA ARG A 261 -13.68 -14.65 -18.98
C ARG A 261 -13.22 -15.98 -18.36
N GLU A 262 -12.80 -15.96 -17.09
CA GLU A 262 -12.50 -17.18 -16.32
C GLU A 262 -13.73 -18.07 -16.18
N GLN A 263 -14.88 -17.47 -15.78
CA GLN A 263 -16.16 -18.20 -15.66
C GLN A 263 -16.61 -18.81 -17.00
N ASP A 264 -16.32 -18.14 -18.09
CA ASP A 264 -16.64 -18.60 -19.45
C ASP A 264 -15.61 -19.61 -19.99
N GLY A 265 -14.52 -19.89 -19.27
CA GLY A 265 -13.44 -20.80 -19.69
C GLY A 265 -12.65 -20.26 -20.89
N GLN A 266 -12.50 -18.94 -21.02
CA GLN A 266 -11.92 -18.26 -22.19
C GLN A 266 -10.59 -17.55 -21.88
N LEU A 267 -10.00 -17.74 -20.71
CA LEU A 267 -8.71 -17.15 -20.39
C LEU A 267 -7.58 -17.79 -21.19
N THR A 268 -6.66 -16.98 -21.64
CA THR A 268 -5.34 -17.42 -22.07
C THR A 268 -4.40 -17.55 -20.86
N ALA A 269 -3.31 -18.30 -20.96
CA ALA A 269 -2.34 -18.43 -19.88
C ALA A 269 -1.72 -17.08 -19.44
N ALA A 270 -1.61 -16.09 -20.34
CA ALA A 270 -1.17 -14.76 -20.01
C ALA A 270 -2.23 -13.99 -19.19
N GLU A 271 -3.51 -14.12 -19.57
CA GLU A 271 -4.62 -13.49 -18.85
C GLU A 271 -4.87 -14.14 -17.48
N GLU A 272 -4.61 -15.46 -17.34
CA GLU A 272 -4.64 -16.14 -16.04
C GLU A 272 -3.63 -15.53 -15.07
N ARG A 273 -2.38 -15.29 -15.52
CA ARG A 273 -1.36 -14.61 -14.68
C ARG A 273 -1.76 -13.19 -14.33
N VAL A 274 -2.26 -12.41 -15.29
CA VAL A 274 -2.75 -11.04 -15.04
C VAL A 274 -3.86 -11.03 -14.00
N LEU A 275 -4.82 -11.97 -14.09
CA LEU A 275 -5.92 -12.08 -13.13
C LEU A 275 -5.41 -12.48 -11.73
N GLU A 276 -4.47 -13.41 -11.67
CA GLU A 276 -3.84 -13.85 -10.42
C GLU A 276 -3.09 -12.69 -9.74
N ASN A 277 -2.26 -11.97 -10.50
CA ASN A 277 -1.56 -10.78 -10.00
C ASN A 277 -2.53 -9.69 -9.54
N ALA A 278 -3.61 -9.43 -10.29
CA ALA A 278 -4.66 -8.49 -9.88
C ALA A 278 -5.32 -8.89 -8.56
N ARG A 279 -5.57 -10.18 -8.33
CA ARG A 279 -6.10 -10.70 -7.06
C ARG A 279 -5.12 -10.47 -5.91
N HIS A 280 -3.83 -10.76 -6.11
CA HIS A 280 -2.81 -10.55 -5.09
C HIS A 280 -2.68 -9.07 -4.71
N VAL A 281 -2.69 -8.16 -5.68
CA VAL A 281 -2.64 -6.71 -5.43
C VAL A 281 -3.88 -6.26 -4.66
N ARG A 282 -5.10 -6.67 -5.09
CA ARG A 282 -6.34 -6.37 -4.36
C ARG A 282 -6.28 -6.88 -2.92
N ASP A 283 -5.94 -8.16 -2.74
CA ASP A 283 -5.89 -8.78 -1.41
C ASP A 283 -4.85 -8.10 -0.51
N GLY A 284 -3.75 -7.64 -1.09
CA GLY A 284 -2.74 -6.83 -0.40
C GLY A 284 -3.31 -5.49 0.09
N ILE A 285 -4.01 -4.76 -0.77
CA ILE A 285 -4.63 -3.46 -0.43
C ILE A 285 -5.76 -3.64 0.59
N ASP A 286 -6.62 -4.64 0.40
CA ASP A 286 -7.80 -4.87 1.26
C ASP A 286 -7.42 -5.13 2.73
N ARG A 287 -6.19 -5.57 3.02
CA ARG A 287 -5.67 -5.76 4.39
C ARG A 287 -5.56 -4.44 5.16
N PHE A 288 -5.32 -3.34 4.46
CA PHE A 288 -5.13 -1.99 5.02
C PHE A 288 -6.33 -1.07 4.76
N ARG A 289 -7.46 -1.62 4.33
CA ARG A 289 -8.66 -0.86 3.98
C ARG A 289 -9.24 -0.04 5.14
N GLU A 290 -9.04 -0.49 6.37
CA GLU A 290 -9.53 0.21 7.57
C GLU A 290 -8.55 1.28 8.08
N ASP A 291 -7.30 1.24 7.62
CA ASP A 291 -6.28 2.22 7.98
C ASP A 291 -6.55 3.54 7.28
N ARG A 292 -6.52 4.61 8.04
CA ARG A 292 -6.89 5.95 7.58
C ARG A 292 -5.77 6.93 7.84
N ASP A 293 -5.54 7.80 6.88
CA ASP A 293 -4.76 9.00 7.08
C ASP A 293 -5.45 9.89 8.13
N LEU A 294 -4.71 10.28 9.16
CA LEU A 294 -5.26 10.97 10.32
C LEU A 294 -5.69 12.42 10.01
N ASP A 295 -5.08 13.03 8.99
CA ASP A 295 -5.37 14.41 8.59
C ASP A 295 -6.57 14.49 7.65
N THR A 296 -6.66 13.56 6.69
CA THR A 296 -7.67 13.58 5.64
C THR A 296 -8.85 12.64 5.89
N GLY A 297 -8.66 11.60 6.73
CA GLY A 297 -9.64 10.53 6.97
C GLY A 297 -9.83 9.57 5.77
N ARG A 298 -9.01 9.69 4.72
CA ARG A 298 -9.01 8.82 3.54
C ARG A 298 -8.29 7.50 3.82
N GLU A 299 -8.37 6.56 2.88
CA GLU A 299 -7.55 5.35 2.92
C GLU A 299 -6.08 5.74 2.94
N LEU A 300 -5.30 5.09 3.82
CA LEU A 300 -3.87 5.37 3.96
C LEU A 300 -3.06 4.87 2.76
N ALA A 301 -3.55 3.80 2.10
CA ALA A 301 -2.87 3.14 1.00
C ALA A 301 -3.20 3.76 -0.35
N HIS A 302 -2.17 4.15 -1.12
CA HIS A 302 -2.27 4.70 -2.48
C HIS A 302 -1.56 3.79 -3.48
N LEU A 303 -2.28 3.29 -4.49
CA LEU A 303 -1.75 2.43 -5.55
C LEU A 303 -1.10 3.26 -6.66
N LEU A 304 0.23 3.39 -6.63
CA LEU A 304 0.99 4.28 -7.52
C LEU A 304 1.44 3.62 -8.82
N VAL A 305 1.62 2.30 -8.84
CA VAL A 305 1.92 1.51 -10.05
C VAL A 305 1.04 0.26 -10.05
N TYR A 306 0.42 -0.03 -11.19
CA TYR A 306 -0.33 -1.25 -11.41
C TYR A 306 -0.15 -1.71 -12.86
N LEU A 307 0.75 -2.66 -13.09
CA LEU A 307 1.05 -3.26 -14.38
C LEU A 307 1.10 -4.80 -14.23
N PRO A 308 -0.05 -5.47 -14.05
CA PRO A 308 -0.10 -6.88 -13.66
C PRO A 308 0.46 -7.86 -14.71
N GLY A 309 0.71 -7.41 -15.93
CA GLY A 309 1.31 -8.22 -17.01
C GLY A 309 2.78 -7.85 -17.32
N ALA A 310 3.40 -6.94 -16.57
CA ALA A 310 4.79 -6.55 -16.77
C ALA A 310 5.77 -7.69 -16.48
N HIS A 311 7.04 -7.51 -16.86
CA HIS A 311 8.16 -8.40 -16.52
C HIS A 311 7.86 -9.89 -16.80
N GLY A 312 7.40 -10.19 -18.04
CA GLY A 312 7.11 -11.59 -18.42
C GLY A 312 5.89 -12.22 -17.72
N GLY A 313 5.17 -11.47 -16.90
CA GLY A 313 4.00 -11.90 -16.13
C GLY A 313 4.21 -11.88 -14.62
N ASP A 314 5.38 -11.46 -14.12
CA ASP A 314 5.65 -11.30 -12.68
C ASP A 314 4.86 -10.12 -12.11
N GLY A 315 4.54 -9.14 -12.98
CA GLY A 315 3.77 -7.95 -12.65
C GLY A 315 4.60 -6.84 -12.00
N ALA A 316 4.11 -5.60 -12.10
CA ALA A 316 4.69 -4.46 -11.41
C ALA A 316 3.65 -3.79 -10.52
N VAL A 317 4.07 -3.37 -9.32
CA VAL A 317 3.21 -2.72 -8.33
C VAL A 317 4.02 -1.76 -7.46
N ALA A 318 3.47 -0.57 -7.23
CA ALA A 318 3.95 0.29 -6.16
C ALA A 318 2.77 0.78 -5.33
N LEU A 319 2.92 0.74 -4.01
CA LEU A 319 1.91 1.16 -3.06
C LEU A 319 2.53 1.99 -1.95
N SER A 320 1.96 3.16 -1.70
CA SER A 320 2.35 4.06 -0.62
C SER A 320 1.40 3.94 0.57
N PHE A 321 1.96 3.93 1.76
CA PHE A 321 1.25 4.27 2.99
C PHE A 321 1.52 5.73 3.32
N GLY A 322 0.50 6.56 3.25
CA GLY A 322 0.58 8.01 3.25
C GLY A 322 0.67 8.61 1.84
N ASP A 323 0.33 9.89 1.74
CA ASP A 323 0.36 10.66 0.48
C ASP A 323 1.78 11.20 0.24
N PRO A 324 2.54 10.66 -0.72
CA PRO A 324 3.92 11.08 -0.95
C PRO A 324 4.05 12.51 -1.52
N ASP A 325 2.99 13.05 -2.12
CA ASP A 325 3.00 14.42 -2.65
C ASP A 325 2.92 15.48 -1.54
N ARG A 326 2.59 15.07 -0.29
CA ARG A 326 2.37 15.96 0.86
C ARG A 326 3.10 15.54 2.12
N ALA A 327 3.91 14.50 2.01
CA ALA A 327 4.73 14.05 3.12
C ALA A 327 5.96 14.93 3.29
N ASP A 328 6.40 15.13 4.54
CA ASP A 328 7.67 15.76 4.84
C ASP A 328 8.83 14.77 4.62
N HIS A 329 8.55 13.47 4.82
CA HIS A 329 9.50 12.37 4.68
C HIS A 329 8.92 11.26 3.82
N VAL A 330 9.65 10.87 2.78
CA VAL A 330 9.23 9.80 1.85
C VAL A 330 10.29 8.70 1.84
N SER A 331 9.90 7.45 2.08
CA SER A 331 10.77 6.30 1.88
C SER A 331 10.27 5.41 0.76
N VAL A 332 11.19 4.87 -0.06
CA VAL A 332 10.86 3.95 -1.14
C VAL A 332 11.66 2.66 -0.98
N ASN A 333 10.93 1.57 -0.71
CA ASN A 333 11.50 0.26 -0.45
C ASN A 333 11.50 -0.61 -1.71
N VAL A 334 12.70 -0.98 -2.18
CA VAL A 334 12.94 -1.85 -3.34
C VAL A 334 13.28 -3.25 -2.83
N PRO A 335 12.41 -4.25 -3.06
CA PRO A 335 12.64 -5.62 -2.62
C PRO A 335 13.66 -6.32 -3.52
N GLY A 336 14.16 -7.46 -3.05
CA GLY A 336 15.15 -8.26 -3.78
C GLY A 336 14.59 -9.43 -4.56
N LEU A 337 15.39 -10.49 -4.60
CA LEU A 337 15.17 -11.74 -5.32
C LEU A 337 13.78 -12.35 -5.10
N THR A 338 13.20 -12.97 -6.13
CA THR A 338 11.89 -13.64 -6.11
C THR A 338 10.70 -12.74 -5.81
N SER A 339 10.88 -11.42 -5.90
CA SER A 339 9.78 -10.50 -5.73
C SER A 339 8.96 -10.41 -7.02
N GLU A 340 7.69 -10.70 -6.89
CA GLU A 340 6.67 -10.65 -7.94
C GLU A 340 5.35 -10.15 -7.34
N ALA A 341 4.34 -9.88 -8.15
CA ALA A 341 3.06 -9.39 -7.66
C ALA A 341 2.42 -10.33 -6.62
N SER A 342 2.73 -11.63 -6.64
CA SER A 342 2.28 -12.61 -5.63
C SER A 342 2.90 -12.38 -4.25
N SER A 343 4.09 -11.77 -4.17
CA SER A 343 4.78 -11.46 -2.91
C SER A 343 4.37 -10.12 -2.28
N THR A 344 3.47 -9.38 -2.93
CA THR A 344 3.03 -8.02 -2.53
C THR A 344 2.60 -7.98 -1.06
N ALA A 345 1.76 -8.91 -0.60
CA ALA A 345 1.19 -8.87 0.74
C ALA A 345 2.25 -8.86 1.86
N GLY A 346 3.28 -9.71 1.77
CA GLY A 346 4.35 -9.78 2.77
C GLY A 346 5.28 -8.55 2.74
N ASN A 347 5.54 -8.00 1.56
CA ASN A 347 6.34 -6.79 1.43
C ASN A 347 5.58 -5.54 1.89
N LEU A 348 4.27 -5.49 1.70
CA LEU A 348 3.42 -4.43 2.26
C LEU A 348 3.43 -4.43 3.80
N ASP A 349 3.44 -5.61 4.45
CA ASP A 349 3.56 -5.70 5.91
C ASP A 349 4.85 -5.05 6.41
N LYS A 350 5.98 -5.31 5.73
CA LYS A 350 7.28 -4.72 6.05
C LYS A 350 7.27 -3.20 5.85
N THR A 351 6.74 -2.74 4.72
CA THR A 351 6.66 -1.30 4.41
C THR A 351 5.71 -0.58 5.37
N PHE A 352 4.60 -1.21 5.76
CA PHE A 352 3.69 -0.66 6.76
C PHE A 352 4.31 -0.59 8.15
N ALA A 353 5.08 -1.61 8.56
CA ALA A 353 5.82 -1.57 9.81
C ALA A 353 6.84 -0.42 9.84
N LEU A 354 7.57 -0.19 8.74
CA LEU A 354 8.47 0.94 8.60
C LEU A 354 7.73 2.29 8.64
N HIS A 355 6.59 2.39 7.93
CA HIS A 355 5.74 3.58 7.98
C HIS A 355 5.32 3.92 9.42
N GLN A 356 4.81 2.93 10.18
CA GLN A 356 4.41 3.15 11.56
C GLN A 356 5.59 3.57 12.44
N ALA A 357 6.74 2.90 12.32
CA ALA A 357 7.93 3.22 13.09
C ALA A 357 8.47 4.63 12.77
N ALA A 358 8.46 5.05 11.49
CA ALA A 358 8.88 6.38 11.09
C ALA A 358 7.91 7.47 11.56
N VAL A 359 6.59 7.21 11.56
CA VAL A 359 5.58 8.10 12.17
C VAL A 359 5.81 8.23 13.66
N ASP A 360 6.11 7.13 14.36
CA ASP A 360 6.37 7.11 15.80
C ASP A 360 7.70 7.82 16.15
N ALA A 361 8.69 7.78 15.27
CA ALA A 361 9.93 8.56 15.40
C ALA A 361 9.67 10.08 15.41
N GLY A 362 8.61 10.54 14.74
CA GLY A 362 7.96 11.81 14.96
C GLY A 362 8.76 13.04 14.51
N ASN A 363 8.84 13.32 13.20
CA ASN A 363 9.43 14.54 12.64
C ASN A 363 8.62 15.09 11.43
N GLY A 364 7.31 14.88 11.39
CA GLY A 364 6.47 15.34 10.29
C GLY A 364 5.59 14.24 9.72
N LYS A 365 5.06 14.48 8.53
CA LYS A 365 4.24 13.51 7.80
C LYS A 365 5.14 12.54 7.04
N VAL A 366 4.80 11.27 7.10
CA VAL A 366 5.58 10.21 6.47
C VAL A 366 4.75 9.53 5.38
N ALA A 367 5.38 9.26 4.24
CA ALA A 367 4.90 8.31 3.25
C ALA A 367 5.95 7.20 3.03
N SER A 368 5.52 5.96 3.13
CA SER A 368 6.42 4.81 2.89
C SER A 368 5.90 3.97 1.75
N ILE A 369 6.71 3.79 0.73
CA ILE A 369 6.34 3.19 -0.54
C ILE A 369 7.01 1.82 -0.68
N TYR A 370 6.23 0.79 -0.97
CA TYR A 370 6.70 -0.45 -1.57
C TYR A 370 6.76 -0.26 -3.08
N TRP A 371 7.92 -0.50 -3.71
CA TRP A 371 8.09 -0.35 -5.15
C TRP A 371 8.66 -1.63 -5.77
N LEU A 372 7.93 -2.20 -6.71
CA LEU A 372 8.32 -3.33 -7.53
C LEU A 372 7.92 -3.04 -8.99
N ASP A 373 8.78 -2.39 -9.74
CA ASP A 373 8.65 -2.22 -11.19
C ASP A 373 9.96 -2.53 -11.90
N TYR A 374 10.55 -3.67 -11.55
CA TYR A 374 11.69 -4.23 -12.25
C TYR A 374 11.58 -5.76 -12.32
N ASP A 375 12.28 -6.38 -13.28
CA ASP A 375 12.36 -7.83 -13.43
C ASP A 375 13.30 -8.41 -12.36
N ALA A 376 12.76 -8.55 -11.12
CA ALA A 376 13.54 -9.16 -10.04
C ALA A 376 13.94 -10.59 -10.43
N PRO A 377 15.21 -11.00 -10.22
CA PRO A 377 15.62 -12.36 -10.55
C PRO A 377 14.74 -13.39 -9.88
N SER A 378 14.16 -14.31 -10.67
CA SER A 378 13.30 -15.37 -10.20
C SER A 378 14.11 -16.64 -9.90
N GLY A 379 13.56 -17.51 -9.04
CA GLY A 379 14.19 -18.77 -8.65
C GLY A 379 14.59 -18.79 -7.18
N ASN A 380 14.90 -19.99 -6.69
CA ASN A 380 15.37 -20.17 -5.32
C ASN A 380 16.85 -20.61 -5.34
N PRO A 381 17.80 -19.70 -5.15
CA PRO A 381 19.23 -20.04 -5.15
C PRO A 381 19.60 -21.05 -4.08
N LEU A 382 18.71 -21.29 -3.10
CA LEU A 382 18.90 -22.26 -2.03
C LEU A 382 18.11 -23.56 -2.25
N ASN A 383 17.48 -23.77 -3.42
CA ASN A 383 16.77 -25.00 -3.72
C ASN A 383 17.70 -26.02 -4.43
N PRO A 384 18.19 -27.06 -3.72
CA PRO A 384 19.11 -28.04 -4.30
C PRO A 384 18.48 -28.99 -5.31
N PHE A 385 17.14 -28.95 -5.51
CA PHE A 385 16.40 -29.90 -6.37
C PHE A 385 15.98 -29.31 -7.73
N ASP A 386 16.32 -28.06 -8.00
CA ASP A 386 16.14 -27.45 -9.30
C ASP A 386 17.45 -26.91 -9.87
N PRO A 387 18.37 -27.83 -10.23
CA PRO A 387 19.76 -27.45 -10.43
C PRO A 387 20.04 -26.69 -11.72
N LEU A 388 19.13 -26.59 -12.69
CA LEU A 388 19.51 -26.03 -14.01
C LEU A 388 18.34 -25.48 -14.85
N GLY A 389 17.11 -25.58 -14.44
CA GLY A 389 15.96 -25.30 -15.31
C GLY A 389 15.12 -24.09 -14.94
N GLN A 390 15.13 -23.67 -13.69
CA GLN A 390 14.32 -22.57 -13.18
C GLN A 390 15.11 -21.56 -12.34
N LEU A 391 16.39 -21.79 -12.08
CA LEU A 391 17.26 -20.85 -11.40
C LEU A 391 17.78 -19.84 -12.42
N ASP A 392 17.36 -18.60 -12.28
CA ASP A 392 17.97 -17.46 -12.99
C ASP A 392 19.30 -17.07 -12.29
N PHE A 393 20.17 -18.06 -12.04
CA PHE A 393 21.50 -17.79 -11.46
C PHE A 393 22.31 -16.82 -12.32
N GLY A 394 22.16 -16.93 -13.65
CA GLY A 394 22.74 -15.95 -14.55
C GLY A 394 22.18 -14.54 -14.31
N GLY A 395 20.91 -14.41 -13.98
CA GLY A 395 20.27 -13.13 -13.68
C GLY A 395 20.66 -12.56 -12.31
N VAL A 396 20.88 -13.40 -11.29
CA VAL A 396 21.40 -12.95 -9.99
C VAL A 396 22.86 -12.51 -10.07
N ALA A 397 23.66 -13.22 -10.87
CA ALA A 397 25.08 -12.91 -11.08
C ALA A 397 25.33 -11.83 -12.15
N ILE A 398 24.31 -11.46 -12.93
CA ILE A 398 24.42 -10.43 -13.97
C ILE A 398 23.76 -9.15 -13.47
N THR A 399 24.49 -8.05 -13.44
CA THR A 399 24.01 -6.72 -13.00
C THR A 399 22.99 -6.09 -13.97
N ALA A 400 22.78 -6.67 -15.16
CA ALA A 400 21.89 -6.11 -16.19
C ALA A 400 20.44 -5.90 -15.73
N LYS A 401 19.88 -6.80 -14.91
CA LYS A 401 18.53 -6.62 -14.34
C LYS A 401 18.50 -5.53 -13.27
N ALA A 402 19.60 -5.38 -12.51
CA ALA A 402 19.74 -4.31 -11.53
C ALA A 402 19.89 -2.95 -12.22
N ASP A 403 20.63 -2.90 -13.32
CA ASP A 403 20.82 -1.71 -14.14
C ASP A 403 19.49 -1.23 -14.77
N GLU A 404 18.75 -2.12 -15.50
CA GLU A 404 17.41 -1.79 -16.01
C GLU A 404 16.42 -1.42 -14.89
N GLY A 405 16.50 -2.10 -13.75
CA GLY A 405 15.70 -1.78 -12.56
C GLY A 405 16.06 -0.41 -11.99
N GLY A 406 17.35 -0.05 -11.99
CA GLY A 406 17.86 1.25 -11.57
C GLY A 406 17.32 2.40 -12.41
N GLU A 407 17.33 2.26 -13.75
CA GLU A 407 16.73 3.24 -14.67
C GLU A 407 15.23 3.47 -14.35
N ARG A 408 14.45 2.39 -14.20
CA ARG A 408 13.02 2.48 -13.87
C ARG A 408 12.76 3.08 -12.50
N PHE A 409 13.63 2.77 -11.54
CA PHE A 409 13.54 3.35 -10.20
C PHE A 409 13.85 4.84 -10.23
N GLY A 410 14.83 5.27 -11.02
CA GLY A 410 15.12 6.67 -11.28
C GLY A 410 13.91 7.41 -11.85
N ASP A 411 13.28 6.89 -12.89
CA ASP A 411 12.06 7.46 -13.48
C ASP A 411 10.93 7.60 -12.44
N PHE A 412 10.79 6.62 -11.54
CA PHE A 412 9.78 6.67 -10.49
C PHE A 412 10.08 7.76 -9.47
N ILE A 413 11.33 7.89 -9.02
CA ILE A 413 11.76 8.94 -8.08
C ILE A 413 11.64 10.33 -8.70
N ASP A 414 12.02 10.52 -9.96
CA ASP A 414 11.81 11.78 -10.68
C ASP A 414 10.34 12.15 -10.75
N GLY A 415 9.46 11.15 -10.92
CA GLY A 415 8.02 11.33 -10.86
C GLY A 415 7.52 11.81 -9.50
N LEU A 416 8.03 11.24 -8.41
CA LEU A 416 7.70 11.69 -7.04
C LEU A 416 8.19 13.12 -6.80
N ARG A 417 9.42 13.44 -7.22
CA ARG A 417 9.96 14.80 -7.12
C ARG A 417 9.15 15.83 -7.92
N ALA A 418 8.64 15.45 -9.09
CA ALA A 418 7.83 16.32 -9.92
C ALA A 418 6.42 16.56 -9.37
N SER A 419 5.84 15.61 -8.61
CA SER A 419 4.51 15.74 -8.01
C SER A 419 4.52 16.25 -6.59
N ASP A 420 5.68 16.39 -5.96
CA ASP A 420 5.86 16.89 -4.59
C ASP A 420 5.23 18.28 -4.41
N GLU A 421 4.33 18.42 -3.44
CA GLU A 421 3.59 19.65 -3.15
C GLU A 421 4.17 20.36 -1.92
N GLY A 422 4.72 21.55 -2.08
CA GLY A 422 5.18 22.37 -0.95
C GLY A 422 6.69 22.46 -0.80
N GLU A 423 7.23 22.24 0.41
CA GLU A 423 8.67 22.11 0.64
C GLU A 423 9.14 20.73 0.19
N ARG A 424 10.33 20.66 -0.40
CA ARG A 424 10.89 19.40 -0.92
C ARG A 424 10.99 18.35 0.19
N ALA A 425 10.31 17.22 0.01
CA ALA A 425 10.34 16.12 0.97
C ALA A 425 11.75 15.54 1.13
N HIS A 426 12.10 15.17 2.36
CA HIS A 426 13.26 14.33 2.62
C HIS A 426 12.98 12.92 2.08
N LEU A 427 13.78 12.44 1.12
CA LEU A 427 13.51 11.19 0.40
C LEU A 427 14.62 10.17 0.64
N THR A 428 14.24 9.01 1.14
CA THR A 428 15.11 7.89 1.46
C THR A 428 14.85 6.72 0.50
N ALA A 429 15.87 6.30 -0.25
CA ALA A 429 15.82 5.06 -1.04
C ALA A 429 16.28 3.87 -0.21
N ILE A 430 15.50 2.80 -0.13
CA ILE A 430 15.82 1.61 0.65
C ILE A 430 15.91 0.41 -0.28
N GLY A 431 17.07 -0.22 -0.35
CA GLY A 431 17.27 -1.44 -1.12
C GLY A 431 17.53 -2.65 -0.23
N HIS A 432 16.71 -3.70 -0.37
CA HIS A 432 16.89 -4.95 0.34
C HIS A 432 17.42 -6.05 -0.58
N SER A 433 18.46 -6.76 -0.16
CA SER A 433 19.00 -7.87 -0.92
C SER A 433 19.43 -7.41 -2.33
N TYR A 434 19.08 -8.11 -3.38
CA TYR A 434 19.31 -7.71 -4.77
C TYR A 434 18.72 -6.31 -5.07
N GLY A 435 17.64 -5.90 -4.43
CA GLY A 435 17.10 -4.55 -4.54
C GLY A 435 18.08 -3.46 -4.08
N SER A 436 19.05 -3.76 -3.23
CA SER A 436 20.11 -2.82 -2.86
C SER A 436 21.09 -2.56 -4.02
N THR A 437 21.39 -3.58 -4.82
CA THR A 437 22.18 -3.43 -6.03
C THR A 437 21.41 -2.62 -7.08
N THR A 438 20.09 -2.85 -7.21
CA THR A 438 19.20 -2.05 -8.08
C THR A 438 19.18 -0.57 -7.66
N VAL A 439 19.06 -0.29 -6.37
CA VAL A 439 19.18 1.08 -5.84
C VAL A 439 20.57 1.65 -6.10
N GLY A 440 21.63 0.84 -5.94
CA GLY A 440 23.00 1.24 -6.24
C GLY A 440 23.19 1.72 -7.69
N HIS A 441 22.65 1.00 -8.66
CA HIS A 441 22.70 1.45 -10.06
C HIS A 441 21.96 2.78 -10.27
N ALA A 442 20.78 2.96 -9.67
CA ALA A 442 20.08 4.23 -9.74
C ALA A 442 20.87 5.38 -9.08
N LEU A 443 21.53 5.12 -7.95
CA LEU A 443 22.39 6.10 -7.27
C LEU A 443 23.57 6.52 -8.13
N GLN A 444 24.22 5.56 -8.80
CA GLN A 444 25.31 5.81 -9.75
C GLN A 444 24.87 6.74 -10.89
N ASP A 445 23.63 6.62 -11.35
CA ASP A 445 23.03 7.47 -12.38
C ASP A 445 22.53 8.83 -11.85
N GLY A 446 22.72 9.10 -10.55
CA GLY A 446 22.43 10.40 -9.95
C GLY A 446 21.03 10.52 -9.38
N LEU A 447 20.51 9.47 -8.79
CA LEU A 447 19.19 9.46 -8.11
C LEU A 447 19.03 10.64 -7.13
N PRO A 448 17.97 11.47 -7.24
CA PRO A 448 17.81 12.67 -6.43
C PRO A 448 17.19 12.36 -5.05
N VAL A 449 17.89 11.55 -4.24
CA VAL A 449 17.51 11.20 -2.86
C VAL A 449 18.40 11.92 -1.84
N ASP A 450 17.95 11.99 -0.61
CA ASP A 450 18.68 12.60 0.49
C ASP A 450 19.45 11.52 1.26
N ASP A 451 18.85 10.32 1.47
CA ASP A 451 19.47 9.14 2.04
C ASP A 451 19.32 7.90 1.16
N ALA A 452 20.28 6.98 1.31
CA ALA A 452 20.21 5.63 0.77
C ALA A 452 20.46 4.60 1.87
N ILE A 453 19.54 3.66 2.05
CA ILE A 453 19.68 2.56 3.02
C ILE A 453 19.86 1.25 2.25
N LEU A 454 21.00 0.60 2.44
CA LEU A 454 21.38 -0.66 1.79
C LEU A 454 21.36 -1.79 2.83
N ILE A 455 20.34 -2.67 2.80
CA ILE A 455 20.19 -3.74 3.77
C ILE A 455 20.37 -5.13 3.13
N GLY A 456 21.17 -5.98 3.77
CA GLY A 456 21.46 -7.34 3.30
C GLY A 456 22.02 -7.37 1.88
N SER A 457 22.87 -6.41 1.53
CA SER A 457 23.36 -6.19 0.17
C SER A 457 24.29 -7.31 -0.32
N PRO A 458 24.08 -7.85 -1.53
CA PRO A 458 25.02 -8.77 -2.19
C PRO A 458 26.15 -8.05 -2.94
N GLY A 459 26.21 -6.73 -2.95
CA GLY A 459 27.22 -5.90 -3.58
C GLY A 459 26.69 -4.63 -4.22
N GLN A 460 27.59 -3.68 -4.46
CA GLN A 460 27.32 -2.36 -5.04
C GLN A 460 28.16 -2.12 -6.30
N PRO A 461 27.66 -1.34 -7.30
CA PRO A 461 28.36 -1.16 -8.57
C PRO A 461 29.64 -0.34 -8.48
N GLU A 462 29.79 0.48 -7.43
CA GLU A 462 30.98 1.32 -7.20
C GLU A 462 31.79 0.84 -5.99
N ASP A 463 33.08 1.17 -5.98
CA ASP A 463 34.00 0.75 -4.92
C ASP A 463 33.78 1.51 -3.61
N THR A 464 33.24 2.73 -3.66
CA THR A 464 33.00 3.58 -2.48
C THR A 464 31.64 4.27 -2.53
N ALA A 465 31.09 4.57 -1.35
CA ALA A 465 29.84 5.34 -1.23
C ALA A 465 29.94 6.73 -1.88
N ALA A 466 31.11 7.38 -1.80
CA ALA A 466 31.35 8.69 -2.38
C ALA A 466 31.41 8.67 -3.93
N GLU A 467 31.79 7.54 -4.54
CA GLU A 467 31.69 7.32 -5.99
C GLU A 467 30.28 6.98 -6.41
N LEU A 468 29.55 6.27 -5.54
CA LEU A 468 28.18 5.83 -5.78
C LEU A 468 27.20 7.01 -5.83
N THR A 469 27.28 7.94 -4.86
CA THR A 469 26.29 9.02 -4.73
C THR A 469 26.80 10.18 -3.87
N GLY A 470 26.07 11.31 -3.94
CA GLY A 470 26.24 12.43 -3.01
C GLY A 470 25.28 12.42 -1.81
N ALA A 471 24.37 11.43 -1.76
CA ALA A 471 23.44 11.22 -0.64
C ALA A 471 24.18 10.56 0.55
N ASP A 472 23.59 10.64 1.75
CA ASP A 472 24.10 9.89 2.90
C ASP A 472 23.79 8.40 2.75
N VAL A 473 24.81 7.55 2.88
CA VAL A 473 24.68 6.10 2.68
C VAL A 473 24.73 5.36 4.00
N TRP A 474 23.65 4.68 4.31
CA TRP A 474 23.47 3.85 5.50
C TRP A 474 23.45 2.38 5.14
N VAL A 475 24.13 1.56 5.93
CA VAL A 475 24.30 0.15 5.64
C VAL A 475 23.81 -0.72 6.79
N GLY A 476 22.80 -1.54 6.53
CA GLY A 476 22.31 -2.57 7.42
C GLY A 476 22.84 -3.94 6.99
N SER A 477 23.80 -4.48 7.74
CA SER A 477 24.34 -5.81 7.47
C SER A 477 24.30 -6.63 8.75
N LYS A 478 23.29 -7.51 8.84
CA LYS A 478 23.09 -8.38 10.00
C LYS A 478 24.17 -9.44 10.06
N ASP A 479 24.63 -9.74 11.26
CA ASP A 479 25.60 -10.79 11.47
C ASP A 479 25.06 -12.13 10.96
N HIS A 480 25.90 -12.87 10.31
CA HIS A 480 25.60 -14.20 9.75
C HIS A 480 24.52 -14.20 8.64
N ASP A 481 24.29 -13.08 7.97
CA ASP A 481 23.50 -13.03 6.74
C ASP A 481 24.33 -13.62 5.58
N PRO A 482 23.91 -14.76 4.98
CA PRO A 482 24.70 -15.42 3.95
C PRO A 482 24.72 -14.65 2.59
N VAL A 483 23.77 -13.78 2.34
CA VAL A 483 23.66 -13.04 1.06
C VAL A 483 24.78 -12.00 0.95
N THR A 484 25.17 -11.40 2.06
CA THR A 484 26.23 -10.40 2.09
C THR A 484 27.62 -10.96 1.73
N LEU A 485 27.80 -12.30 1.70
CA LEU A 485 29.02 -12.95 1.20
C LEU A 485 29.17 -12.91 -0.33
N LEU A 486 28.14 -12.50 -1.06
CA LEU A 486 28.18 -12.36 -2.52
C LEU A 486 28.91 -11.09 -2.96
N GLY A 487 29.04 -10.07 -2.11
CA GLY A 487 29.82 -8.88 -2.36
C GLY A 487 31.34 -9.16 -2.41
N SER A 488 32.13 -8.31 -3.07
CA SER A 488 33.60 -8.31 -2.97
C SER A 488 34.05 -7.50 -1.78
N GLY A 489 35.12 -7.95 -1.10
CA GLY A 489 35.75 -7.21 -0.02
C GLY A 489 37.13 -7.77 0.30
N GLU A 490 37.95 -7.06 1.08
CA GLU A 490 39.29 -7.49 1.50
C GLU A 490 39.29 -8.85 2.23
N ARG A 491 38.12 -9.31 2.69
CA ARG A 491 37.96 -10.49 3.55
C ARG A 491 37.26 -11.69 2.90
N GLY A 492 37.11 -11.68 1.57
CA GLY A 492 36.80 -12.89 0.82
C GLY A 492 35.33 -13.11 0.49
N GLY A 493 34.65 -12.10 -0.05
CA GLY A 493 33.40 -12.29 -0.78
C GLY A 493 33.64 -12.82 -2.19
N VAL A 494 32.57 -13.24 -2.87
CA VAL A 494 32.61 -13.81 -4.22
C VAL A 494 32.75 -12.74 -5.30
N GLY A 495 32.39 -11.48 -4.99
CA GLY A 495 32.50 -10.35 -5.92
C GLY A 495 31.55 -10.37 -7.12
N ALA A 496 30.47 -11.16 -7.06
CA ALA A 496 29.59 -11.37 -8.20
C ALA A 496 28.78 -10.12 -8.58
N LEU A 497 28.46 -9.27 -7.60
CA LEU A 497 27.60 -8.08 -7.75
C LEU A 497 28.29 -6.79 -7.28
N GLY A 498 29.63 -6.79 -7.19
CA GLY A 498 30.43 -5.64 -6.86
C GLY A 498 30.81 -5.55 -5.38
N GLN A 499 31.13 -4.32 -4.89
CA GLN A 499 31.70 -4.08 -3.57
C GLN A 499 30.70 -4.34 -2.43
N ASP A 500 31.17 -4.99 -1.34
CA ASP A 500 30.37 -5.14 -0.11
C ASP A 500 30.26 -3.77 0.61
N PRO A 501 29.06 -3.20 0.74
CA PRO A 501 28.91 -1.89 1.36
C PRO A 501 29.14 -1.88 2.89
N ALA A 502 29.23 -3.03 3.51
CA ALA A 502 29.48 -3.14 4.96
C ALA A 502 30.97 -3.13 5.33
N GLU A 503 31.87 -3.19 4.34
CA GLU A 503 33.31 -3.07 4.54
C GLU A 503 33.73 -1.62 4.82
N ASP A 504 34.83 -1.42 5.56
CA ASP A 504 35.32 -0.09 5.99
C ASP A 504 35.71 0.80 4.80
N ASP A 505 36.30 0.23 3.76
CA ASP A 505 36.76 0.93 2.56
C ASP A 505 35.61 1.45 1.68
N PHE A 506 34.41 0.91 1.80
CA PHE A 506 33.24 1.45 1.11
C PHE A 506 32.81 2.82 1.65
N GLY A 507 32.90 3.07 2.95
CA GLY A 507 32.67 4.36 3.57
C GLY A 507 31.21 4.74 3.82
N GLY A 508 30.29 3.79 3.74
CA GLY A 508 28.91 3.96 4.22
C GLY A 508 28.80 3.87 5.73
N VAL A 509 27.80 4.46 6.36
CA VAL A 509 27.59 4.38 7.82
C VAL A 509 26.85 3.08 8.17
N ARG A 510 27.50 2.17 8.87
CA ARG A 510 26.86 0.92 9.30
C ARG A 510 26.03 1.15 10.57
N PHE A 511 24.74 0.80 10.52
CA PHE A 511 23.84 0.89 11.67
C PHE A 511 23.53 -0.46 12.30
N GLU A 512 23.15 -0.46 13.58
CA GLU A 512 22.82 -1.66 14.35
C GLU A 512 21.58 -2.37 13.80
N THR A 513 21.69 -3.69 13.56
CA THR A 513 20.62 -4.51 12.97
C THR A 513 20.12 -5.61 13.91
N GLY A 514 20.65 -5.66 15.14
CA GLY A 514 20.45 -6.74 16.09
C GLY A 514 21.27 -7.98 15.75
N ASP A 515 21.40 -8.87 16.74
CA ASP A 515 22.21 -10.09 16.63
C ASP A 515 21.68 -11.04 15.55
N GLY A 516 22.58 -11.59 14.75
CA GLY A 516 22.31 -12.70 13.84
C GLY A 516 22.54 -14.07 14.52
N SER A 517 21.93 -15.12 13.98
CA SER A 517 22.07 -16.49 14.47
C SER A 517 22.97 -17.32 13.56
N LEU A 518 23.94 -18.05 14.16
CA LEU A 518 24.76 -19.03 13.44
C LEU A 518 24.07 -20.40 13.22
N ARG A 519 22.81 -20.54 13.65
CA ARG A 519 22.10 -21.80 13.45
C ARG A 519 21.68 -21.91 12.00
N VAL A 520 21.94 -23.05 11.38
CA VAL A 520 21.65 -23.27 9.94
C VAL A 520 20.18 -22.98 9.58
N GLU A 521 19.26 -23.35 10.48
CA GLU A 521 17.83 -23.07 10.31
C GLU A 521 17.47 -21.58 10.35
N ASP A 522 18.32 -20.73 10.93
CA ASP A 522 18.06 -19.30 11.14
C ASP A 522 18.82 -18.42 10.12
N LEU A 523 19.77 -18.95 9.34
CA LEU A 523 20.57 -18.16 8.40
C LEU A 523 19.71 -17.38 7.40
N LEU A 524 18.65 -17.99 6.88
CA LEU A 524 17.73 -17.31 5.99
C LEU A 524 16.90 -16.25 6.73
N ALA A 525 16.57 -16.49 8.00
CA ALA A 525 15.89 -15.51 8.84
C ALA A 525 16.76 -14.28 9.09
N ASN A 526 18.08 -14.41 9.22
CA ASN A 526 18.99 -13.27 9.31
C ASN A 526 18.80 -12.33 8.09
N HIS A 527 18.70 -12.90 6.88
CA HIS A 527 18.52 -12.13 5.66
C HIS A 527 17.14 -11.47 5.53
N THR A 528 16.10 -12.03 6.13
CA THR A 528 14.72 -11.55 5.93
C THR A 528 14.17 -10.68 7.05
N SER A 529 14.91 -10.53 8.18
CA SER A 529 14.43 -9.86 9.40
C SER A 529 14.93 -8.43 9.59
N TYR A 530 15.34 -7.74 8.53
CA TYR A 530 15.78 -6.34 8.62
C TYR A 530 14.64 -5.36 8.97
N PHE A 531 13.40 -5.71 8.67
CA PHE A 531 12.22 -4.89 9.00
C PHE A 531 11.63 -5.23 10.39
N GLU A 532 12.49 -5.60 11.33
CA GLU A 532 12.12 -5.95 12.71
C GLU A 532 13.16 -5.43 13.70
N GLY A 533 12.73 -5.14 14.94
CA GLY A 533 13.59 -4.77 16.06
C GLY A 533 14.48 -3.56 15.79
N GLU A 534 15.73 -3.59 16.28
CA GLU A 534 16.68 -2.48 16.20
C GLU A 534 16.97 -2.01 14.77
N SER A 535 16.98 -2.92 13.80
CA SER A 535 17.12 -2.57 12.40
C SER A 535 15.97 -1.70 11.89
N LEU A 536 14.74 -2.06 12.23
CA LEU A 536 13.56 -1.29 11.88
C LEU A 536 13.56 0.08 12.55
N ASP A 537 13.91 0.14 13.85
CA ASP A 537 13.96 1.39 14.60
C ASP A 537 15.00 2.37 14.02
N ASN A 538 16.20 1.87 13.67
CA ASN A 538 17.23 2.68 13.03
C ASN A 538 16.82 3.16 11.63
N MET A 539 16.24 2.30 10.80
CA MET A 539 15.70 2.73 9.49
C MET A 539 14.62 3.79 9.65
N ALA A 540 13.76 3.67 10.65
CA ALA A 540 12.72 4.65 10.94
C ALA A 540 13.30 6.02 11.32
N HIS A 541 14.39 6.05 12.09
CA HIS A 541 15.09 7.29 12.42
C HIS A 541 15.69 7.96 11.19
N ILE A 542 16.34 7.18 10.30
CA ILE A 542 16.89 7.71 9.04
C ILE A 542 15.76 8.28 8.18
N VAL A 543 14.69 7.54 7.96
CA VAL A 543 13.53 8.00 7.18
C VAL A 543 12.93 9.29 7.74
N ALA A 544 12.91 9.45 9.06
CA ALA A 544 12.39 10.64 9.74
C ALA A 544 13.41 11.80 9.85
N ASP A 545 14.55 11.76 9.16
CA ASP A 545 15.64 12.75 9.25
C ASP A 545 16.08 12.98 10.72
N ARG A 546 16.32 11.87 11.42
CA ARG A 546 16.77 11.84 12.84
C ARG A 546 18.06 11.06 13.01
N ASP A 547 19.02 11.28 12.15
CA ASP A 547 20.31 10.60 12.08
C ASP A 547 21.07 10.55 13.42
N GLY A 548 20.90 11.59 14.23
CA GLY A 548 21.50 11.64 15.57
C GLY A 548 20.96 10.61 16.57
N GLU A 549 19.86 9.90 16.25
CA GLU A 549 19.24 8.85 17.07
C GLU A 549 19.55 7.46 16.55
N VAL A 550 20.21 7.36 15.38
CA VAL A 550 20.63 6.07 14.80
C VAL A 550 21.78 5.48 15.62
N THR A 551 21.60 4.23 16.04
CA THR A 551 22.67 3.48 16.68
C THR A 551 23.57 2.87 15.61
N THR A 552 24.86 3.22 15.63
CA THR A 552 25.83 2.72 14.66
C THR A 552 26.63 1.53 15.22
N GLN A 553 27.10 0.67 14.33
CA GLN A 553 27.98 -0.46 14.67
C GLN A 553 29.27 -0.40 13.83
N PRO A 554 30.36 -1.08 14.28
CA PRO A 554 31.61 -1.13 13.54
C PRO A 554 31.45 -1.73 12.14
N HIS A 555 32.29 -1.30 11.19
CA HIS A 555 32.34 -1.91 9.88
C HIS A 555 32.80 -3.37 9.97
N ARG A 556 32.53 -4.16 8.93
CA ARG A 556 33.09 -5.49 8.83
C ARG A 556 34.60 -5.38 8.79
N GLY A 557 35.21 -6.14 9.69
CA GLY A 557 36.65 -6.17 9.75
C GLY A 557 37.28 -5.34 10.85
N ASP A 558 36.55 -4.43 11.47
CA ASP A 558 36.99 -3.72 12.65
C ASP A 558 36.90 -4.60 13.92
N GLU A 559 37.65 -4.23 15.01
CA GLU A 559 37.50 -4.91 16.29
C GLU A 559 36.04 -4.77 16.78
N GLY A 560 35.33 -5.90 16.86
CA GLY A 560 33.94 -6.00 17.28
C GLY A 560 32.91 -6.02 16.14
N GLY A 561 33.34 -5.92 14.91
CA GLY A 561 32.48 -6.16 13.72
C GLY A 561 32.37 -7.67 13.46
N GLU A 562 31.33 -8.33 13.96
CA GLU A 562 31.06 -9.73 13.66
C GLU A 562 30.58 -9.88 12.21
N HIS A 563 31.00 -10.95 11.55
CA HIS A 563 30.59 -11.26 10.17
C HIS A 563 30.64 -12.76 9.93
N LEU A 564 29.80 -13.25 9.04
CA LEU A 564 29.86 -14.62 8.57
C LEU A 564 30.97 -14.74 7.52
N THR A 565 31.88 -15.68 7.73
CA THR A 565 32.88 -16.01 6.72
C THR A 565 32.48 -17.28 5.93
N LEU A 566 32.96 -17.43 4.68
CA LEU A 566 32.73 -18.65 3.90
C LEU A 566 33.11 -19.93 4.68
N PRO A 567 34.25 -20.01 5.41
CA PRO A 567 34.58 -21.14 6.27
C PRO A 567 33.56 -21.42 7.36
N GLU A 568 33.01 -20.40 8.01
CA GLU A 568 31.98 -20.55 9.05
C GLU A 568 30.65 -21.03 8.45
N LEU A 569 30.26 -20.53 7.30
CA LEU A 569 29.08 -21.00 6.56
C LEU A 569 29.22 -22.50 6.21
N VAL A 570 30.36 -22.92 5.68
CA VAL A 570 30.66 -24.31 5.35
C VAL A 570 30.63 -25.19 6.62
N THR A 571 31.18 -24.70 7.71
CA THR A 571 31.19 -25.42 9.00
C THR A 571 29.81 -25.57 9.58
N ALA A 572 29.01 -24.49 9.58
CA ALA A 572 27.63 -24.50 10.04
C ALA A 572 26.78 -25.48 9.22
N SER A 573 26.96 -25.49 7.90
CA SER A 573 26.19 -26.36 6.98
C SER A 573 26.59 -27.85 7.03
N SER A 574 27.85 -28.17 7.30
CA SER A 574 28.38 -29.55 7.26
C SER A 574 28.37 -30.27 8.62
N GLY A 575 28.27 -29.52 9.71
CA GLY A 575 28.40 -30.08 11.08
C GLY A 575 29.79 -30.68 11.39
N ALA A 576 30.81 -30.33 10.58
CA ALA A 576 32.21 -30.74 10.78
C ALA A 576 33.01 -29.64 11.50
N SER A 577 34.06 -29.99 12.18
CA SER A 577 34.93 -29.01 12.85
C SER A 577 35.74 -28.20 11.81
N ALA A 578 35.70 -26.89 11.92
CA ALA A 578 36.21 -25.91 10.97
C ALA A 578 37.66 -26.06 10.49
N GLY A 579 38.49 -26.78 11.22
CA GLY A 579 39.93 -26.85 10.94
C GLY A 579 40.34 -27.78 9.79
N GLU A 580 39.54 -28.78 9.47
CA GLU A 580 39.93 -29.84 8.55
C GLU A 580 39.46 -29.66 7.11
N VAL A 581 38.33 -29.00 6.90
CA VAL A 581 37.67 -28.93 5.56
C VAL A 581 38.17 -27.76 4.74
N VAL A 582 38.48 -26.64 5.35
CA VAL A 582 38.81 -25.39 4.61
C VAL A 582 40.26 -25.37 4.12
N TRP A 583 41.20 -25.96 4.84
CA TRP A 583 42.59 -25.90 4.46
C TRP A 583 42.98 -26.93 3.40
N GLU A 584 42.35 -28.11 3.38
CA GLU A 584 42.67 -29.14 2.40
C GLU A 584 42.02 -28.98 1.03
N HIS A 585 40.88 -28.26 0.88
CA HIS A 585 40.11 -28.25 -0.34
C HIS A 585 39.79 -26.85 -0.91
N GLY A 586 39.75 -25.79 -0.10
CA GLY A 586 39.36 -24.45 -0.54
C GLY A 586 40.52 -23.56 -0.99
N GLY A 587 41.59 -23.52 -0.24
CA GLY A 587 42.72 -22.59 -0.47
C GLY A 587 43.62 -22.96 -1.66
N GLU A 588 43.86 -24.25 -1.93
CA GLU A 588 44.61 -24.71 -3.08
C GLU A 588 43.79 -24.65 -4.36
N TRP A 589 42.48 -24.86 -4.29
CA TRP A 589 41.60 -24.97 -5.44
C TRP A 589 41.33 -23.61 -6.11
N ALA A 590 41.14 -22.55 -5.33
CA ALA A 590 40.91 -21.18 -5.88
C ALA A 590 42.17 -20.55 -6.49
N TRP A 591 43.37 -20.95 -6.03
CA TRP A 591 44.64 -20.40 -6.51
C TRP A 591 45.15 -21.08 -7.79
N GLU A 592 44.83 -22.37 -8.01
CA GLU A 592 45.36 -23.12 -9.14
C GLU A 592 44.62 -22.95 -10.45
N ARG A 593 43.34 -22.51 -10.47
CA ARG A 593 42.50 -22.55 -11.67
C ARG A 593 42.36 -21.26 -12.43
N GLY A 594 42.54 -20.09 -11.87
CA GLY A 594 42.44 -18.80 -12.58
C GLY A 594 41.12 -18.64 -13.35
N GLU A 595 40.04 -19.26 -12.82
CA GLU A 595 38.72 -19.26 -13.43
C GLU A 595 37.96 -18.00 -13.00
N ASP A 596 37.02 -17.53 -13.83
CA ASP A 596 36.20 -16.35 -13.53
C ASP A 596 35.42 -16.52 -12.19
N ALA A 597 35.30 -15.43 -11.48
CA ALA A 597 34.61 -15.40 -10.15
C ALA A 597 33.20 -15.99 -10.17
N VAL A 598 32.53 -15.93 -11.29
CA VAL A 598 31.19 -16.50 -11.53
C VAL A 598 31.19 -18.03 -11.49
N ASP A 599 32.22 -18.68 -12.08
CA ASP A 599 32.34 -20.14 -12.05
C ASP A 599 32.68 -20.65 -10.64
N ILE A 600 33.48 -19.88 -9.89
CA ILE A 600 33.83 -20.19 -8.48
C ILE A 600 32.59 -20.08 -7.59
N ALA A 601 31.75 -19.06 -7.78
CA ALA A 601 30.50 -18.90 -7.03
C ALA A 601 29.53 -20.05 -7.28
N GLY A 602 29.37 -20.46 -8.56
CA GLY A 602 28.56 -21.61 -8.94
C GLY A 602 29.02 -22.89 -8.28
N ASP A 603 30.33 -23.17 -8.35
CA ASP A 603 30.93 -24.39 -7.80
C ASP A 603 30.91 -24.44 -6.26
N VAL A 604 31.10 -23.31 -5.57
CA VAL A 604 30.98 -23.22 -4.09
C VAL A 604 29.54 -23.44 -3.66
N VAL A 605 28.58 -22.86 -4.33
CA VAL A 605 27.16 -23.09 -4.04
C VAL A 605 26.75 -24.54 -4.36
N GLU A 606 27.21 -25.13 -5.46
CA GLU A 606 26.94 -26.51 -5.81
C GLU A 606 27.58 -27.47 -4.78
N TRP A 607 28.81 -27.19 -4.33
CA TRP A 607 29.47 -27.97 -3.29
C TRP A 607 28.76 -27.83 -1.91
N LEU A 608 28.29 -26.62 -1.54
CA LEU A 608 27.49 -26.38 -0.33
C LEU A 608 26.17 -27.14 -0.37
N LEU A 609 25.52 -27.19 -1.54
CA LEU A 609 24.28 -27.92 -1.75
C LEU A 609 24.48 -29.44 -1.70
N GLU A 610 25.58 -29.96 -2.24
CA GLU A 610 25.91 -31.39 -2.21
C GLU A 610 26.30 -31.90 -0.82
N ASN A 611 26.97 -31.08 -0.01
CA ASN A 611 27.54 -31.46 1.27
C ASN A 611 26.75 -30.94 2.50
N SER A 612 25.71 -30.10 2.29
CA SER A 612 24.87 -29.60 3.37
C SER A 612 23.86 -30.65 3.87
N ARG A 613 23.54 -30.62 5.16
CA ARG A 613 22.45 -31.42 5.76
C ARG A 613 21.08 -31.14 5.18
N TRP A 614 20.93 -30.11 4.32
CA TRP A 614 19.68 -29.72 3.67
C TRP A 614 19.18 -30.76 2.67
N GLY A 615 20.04 -31.52 2.02
CA GLY A 615 19.67 -32.61 1.13
C GLY A 615 18.82 -33.73 1.76
N GLY A 616 18.77 -33.79 3.10
CA GLY A 616 18.01 -34.80 3.85
C GLY A 616 16.67 -34.32 4.43
N ILE A 617 16.42 -33.01 4.50
CA ILE A 617 15.24 -32.44 5.19
C ILE A 617 14.13 -32.07 4.21
N LEU A 618 14.45 -31.71 2.98
CA LEU A 618 13.46 -31.29 1.96
C LEU A 618 12.90 -32.47 1.13
N GLY A 619 13.33 -33.70 1.41
CA GLY A 619 12.88 -34.95 0.75
C GLY A 619 11.76 -35.71 1.49
N ARG A 620 10.97 -35.03 2.35
CA ARG A 620 9.79 -35.69 2.98
C ARG A 620 8.56 -34.82 2.93
#